data_fdb806f5a05e5a335938b00160a711da
#
_entry.id   fdb806f5a05e5a335938b00160a711da
#
_cell.length_a   1.000
_cell.length_b   1.000
_cell.length_c   1.000
_cell.angle_alpha   90.00
_cell.angle_beta   90.00
_cell.angle_gamma   90.00
#
_symmetry.space_group_name_H-M   'P 1'
#
loop_
_entity.id
_entity.type
_entity.pdbx_description
1 polymer ?
#
loop_
_entity_poly.entity_id
_entity_poly.type
_entity_poly.pdbx_seq_one_letter_code
_entity_poly.pdbx_strand_id
1 'polypeptide(L)'
;MVVSDSATATPTPTPTATPTATPTATPTATPTSTPSAGALYVAPNGSASNPGTLSSPTTLAAALTNVSAGGTIYMRGGTYSFSAPVTIERTNSGSSTSARKNIVAYGSEKPVLDFSAQAFDSTQRGLQIFGSYWLVKGIEVKGAGDNGIFIGGNYNRIENVETHHNRDSGLQISRYSSSAAVSEWPSYNEIINVYSHDNFDPDDGEDADGFAAKLTVGPGNVFDGCIAAYNTDDGWDLYTKSDTGAISPVTIRNSISHHNGQTSDGNTTSNSDGNGFKLGGESISVNHIVTNSIAYQNKKHGFTYNSNPGSIAMTNNTSWSNGGSNFAFDSGTHQFKNNLSLAGGSSDKTSGTDVSGSNVWWKNNASTNANGLVASSADFVSLTPSLTRNSSGYPVLGNFLKLASGSDLKSAGTPSGTDIGAIFN
;
A
#
# COMPACT_ATOMS: atom_id res chain seq x y z
N MET A 1 73.69 56.82 2.24
CA MET A 1 73.53 55.67 1.38
C MET A 1 72.04 55.37 1.38
N VAL A 2 71.40 55.80 0.34
CA VAL A 2 69.93 55.62 0.18
C VAL A 2 69.76 54.37 -0.67
N VAL A 3 69.08 53.39 -0.15
CA VAL A 3 68.67 52.19 -0.92
C VAL A 3 67.26 52.39 -1.33
N SER A 4 66.99 52.41 -2.66
CA SER A 4 65.67 52.51 -3.28
C SER A 4 65.03 51.17 -3.31
N ASP A 5 63.84 50.99 -2.76
CA ASP A 5 62.98 49.85 -2.89
C ASP A 5 62.23 49.95 -4.23
N SER A 6 62.44 48.93 -5.06
CA SER A 6 61.73 48.77 -6.33
C SER A 6 60.48 47.89 -6.12
N ALA A 7 59.30 48.51 -6.14
CA ALA A 7 58.03 47.77 -6.04
C ALA A 7 57.76 46.97 -7.32
N THR A 8 57.68 45.66 -7.19
CA THR A 8 57.27 44.74 -8.25
C THR A 8 55.74 44.77 -8.41
N ALA A 9 55.28 45.13 -9.61
CA ALA A 9 53.85 45.16 -9.93
C ALA A 9 53.26 43.75 -10.00
N THR A 10 52.18 43.54 -9.25
CA THR A 10 51.37 42.31 -9.27
C THR A 10 50.56 42.26 -10.57
N PRO A 11 50.54 41.14 -11.32
CA PRO A 11 49.78 41.04 -12.56
C PRO A 11 48.28 41.02 -12.25
N THR A 12 47.51 41.83 -12.98
CA THR A 12 46.05 41.87 -12.99
C THR A 12 45.48 40.54 -13.52
N PRO A 13 44.50 39.87 -12.87
CA PRO A 13 43.94 38.67 -13.36
C PRO A 13 43.14 38.93 -14.66
N THR A 14 43.36 38.10 -15.66
CA THR A 14 42.63 38.05 -16.93
C THR A 14 41.19 37.59 -16.65
N PRO A 15 40.15 38.20 -17.21
CA PRO A 15 38.78 37.77 -17.00
C PRO A 15 38.58 36.38 -17.61
N THR A 16 38.17 35.41 -16.81
CA THR A 16 37.77 34.07 -17.22
C THR A 16 36.43 34.16 -17.98
N ALA A 17 36.39 33.64 -19.19
CA ALA A 17 35.18 33.61 -19.99
C ALA A 17 34.07 32.85 -19.29
N THR A 18 32.89 33.46 -19.15
CA THR A 18 31.67 32.85 -18.65
C THR A 18 31.23 31.74 -19.58
N PRO A 19 30.96 30.50 -19.11
CA PRO A 19 30.50 29.44 -20.01
C PRO A 19 29.13 29.80 -20.57
N THR A 20 29.03 29.80 -21.90
CA THR A 20 27.77 29.93 -22.64
C THR A 20 26.88 28.74 -22.30
N ALA A 21 25.67 28.98 -21.80
CA ALA A 21 24.70 27.94 -21.49
C ALA A 21 24.38 27.11 -22.76
N THR A 22 24.64 25.81 -22.70
CA THR A 22 24.25 24.85 -23.74
C THR A 22 22.71 24.83 -23.79
N PRO A 23 22.07 24.95 -24.95
CA PRO A 23 20.62 24.88 -25.04
C PRO A 23 20.12 23.53 -24.54
N THR A 24 19.30 23.55 -23.50
CA THR A 24 18.59 22.37 -22.98
C THR A 24 17.68 21.85 -24.09
N ALA A 25 17.87 20.59 -24.46
CA ALA A 25 17.01 19.95 -25.46
C ALA A 25 15.55 20.01 -25.00
N THR A 26 14.70 20.59 -25.85
CA THR A 26 13.24 20.59 -25.66
C THR A 26 12.78 19.12 -25.59
N PRO A 27 12.02 18.69 -24.56
CA PRO A 27 11.55 17.32 -24.48
C PRO A 27 10.71 17.01 -25.73
N THR A 28 11.13 16.01 -26.48
CA THR A 28 10.38 15.47 -27.62
C THR A 28 9.05 14.95 -27.08
N ALA A 29 7.95 15.47 -27.58
CA ALA A 29 6.61 15.02 -27.21
C ALA A 29 6.49 13.51 -27.46
N THR A 30 6.20 12.76 -26.42
CA THR A 30 5.87 11.33 -26.51
C THR A 30 4.70 11.15 -27.47
N PRO A 31 4.71 10.15 -28.38
CA PRO A 31 3.64 10.01 -29.37
C PRO A 31 2.31 9.85 -28.68
N THR A 32 1.41 10.77 -28.95
CA THR A 32 0.03 10.80 -28.47
C THR A 32 -0.68 9.58 -29.06
N SER A 33 -0.97 8.57 -28.26
CA SER A 33 -1.87 7.48 -28.67
C SER A 33 -3.20 8.11 -29.06
N THR A 34 -3.69 7.81 -30.28
CA THR A 34 -5.00 8.24 -30.77
C THR A 34 -6.05 7.83 -29.72
N PRO A 35 -6.93 8.76 -29.26
CA PRO A 35 -7.95 8.43 -28.27
C PRO A 35 -8.83 7.28 -28.77
N SER A 36 -8.95 6.24 -27.97
CA SER A 36 -9.94 5.19 -28.18
C SER A 36 -11.35 5.79 -28.17
N ALA A 37 -12.26 5.30 -29.00
CA ALA A 37 -13.67 5.67 -28.93
C ALA A 37 -14.18 5.46 -27.48
N GLY A 38 -14.73 6.51 -26.85
CA GLY A 38 -15.14 6.50 -25.44
C GLY A 38 -14.14 7.06 -24.44
N ALA A 39 -13.07 7.72 -24.89
CA ALA A 39 -12.13 8.45 -24.03
C ALA A 39 -12.68 9.83 -23.63
N LEU A 40 -12.66 10.14 -22.33
CA LEU A 40 -12.96 11.44 -21.78
C LEU A 40 -11.73 12.00 -21.06
N TYR A 41 -11.44 13.27 -21.23
CA TYR A 41 -10.35 13.96 -20.57
C TYR A 41 -10.89 14.90 -19.49
N VAL A 42 -10.31 14.82 -18.30
CA VAL A 42 -10.63 15.72 -17.19
C VAL A 42 -9.39 16.49 -16.75
N ALA A 43 -9.57 17.71 -16.30
CA ALA A 43 -8.50 18.56 -15.79
C ALA A 43 -8.98 19.35 -14.55
N PRO A 44 -8.07 19.82 -13.67
CA PRO A 44 -8.47 20.62 -12.50
C PRO A 44 -9.27 21.87 -12.88
N ASN A 45 -8.98 22.46 -14.03
CA ASN A 45 -9.69 23.62 -14.60
C ASN A 45 -10.72 23.23 -15.67
N GLY A 46 -11.12 21.97 -15.77
CA GLY A 46 -12.16 21.48 -16.68
C GLY A 46 -13.53 22.07 -16.36
N SER A 47 -14.39 22.15 -17.37
CA SER A 47 -15.76 22.61 -17.20
C SER A 47 -16.77 21.52 -17.53
N ALA A 48 -17.83 21.40 -16.74
CA ALA A 48 -18.88 20.39 -16.97
C ALA A 48 -19.59 20.58 -18.36
N SER A 49 -19.55 21.80 -18.94
CA SER A 49 -20.07 22.08 -20.27
C SER A 49 -19.13 21.68 -21.42
N ASN A 50 -17.89 21.30 -21.10
CA ASN A 50 -16.91 20.91 -22.11
C ASN A 50 -17.15 19.48 -22.61
N PRO A 51 -16.80 19.15 -23.86
CA PRO A 51 -17.03 17.82 -24.44
C PRO A 51 -16.11 16.72 -23.87
N GLY A 52 -15.14 17.04 -23.02
CA GLY A 52 -14.19 16.08 -22.48
C GLY A 52 -13.12 15.63 -23.48
N THR A 53 -12.75 16.47 -24.42
CA THR A 53 -11.59 16.24 -25.30
C THR A 53 -10.29 16.68 -24.62
N LEU A 54 -9.14 16.27 -25.16
CA LEU A 54 -7.84 16.68 -24.62
C LEU A 54 -7.65 18.21 -24.61
N SER A 55 -8.13 18.90 -25.65
CA SER A 55 -8.05 20.36 -25.77
C SER A 55 -9.17 21.11 -25.04
N SER A 56 -10.24 20.41 -24.65
CA SER A 56 -11.40 20.98 -23.93
C SER A 56 -11.88 19.98 -22.88
N PRO A 57 -11.10 19.79 -21.79
CA PRO A 57 -11.38 18.78 -20.78
C PRO A 57 -12.62 19.15 -19.95
N THR A 58 -13.35 18.11 -19.52
CA THR A 58 -14.50 18.25 -18.65
C THR A 58 -14.12 18.12 -17.17
N THR A 59 -15.10 18.14 -16.26
CA THR A 59 -14.90 17.85 -14.84
C THR A 59 -14.94 16.32 -14.57
N LEU A 60 -14.36 15.87 -13.45
CA LEU A 60 -14.43 14.46 -13.06
C LEU A 60 -15.90 14.02 -12.87
N ALA A 61 -16.74 14.83 -12.24
CA ALA A 61 -18.16 14.51 -12.02
C ALA A 61 -18.91 14.29 -13.34
N ALA A 62 -18.73 15.18 -14.34
CA ALA A 62 -19.34 15.02 -15.65
C ALA A 62 -18.81 13.80 -16.39
N ALA A 63 -17.50 13.52 -16.29
CA ALA A 63 -16.90 12.33 -16.90
C ALA A 63 -17.42 11.03 -16.28
N LEU A 64 -17.56 10.95 -14.94
CA LEU A 64 -18.13 9.80 -14.26
C LEU A 64 -19.57 9.49 -14.73
N THR A 65 -20.37 10.53 -15.01
CA THR A 65 -21.73 10.36 -15.54
C THR A 65 -21.73 9.84 -16.96
N ASN A 66 -20.79 10.29 -17.79
CA ASN A 66 -20.83 10.09 -19.25
C ASN A 66 -20.00 8.93 -19.77
N VAL A 67 -19.06 8.38 -18.97
CA VAL A 67 -18.21 7.28 -19.40
C VAL A 67 -19.03 5.99 -19.57
N SER A 68 -18.94 5.36 -20.74
CA SER A 68 -19.57 4.08 -21.03
C SER A 68 -18.75 2.89 -20.51
N ALA A 69 -19.34 1.71 -20.44
CA ALA A 69 -18.60 0.46 -20.14
C ALA A 69 -17.47 0.26 -21.17
N GLY A 70 -16.26 -0.06 -20.70
CA GLY A 70 -15.06 -0.13 -21.52
C GLY A 70 -14.39 1.22 -21.80
N GLY A 71 -15.06 2.35 -21.47
CA GLY A 71 -14.52 3.70 -21.67
C GLY A 71 -13.49 4.09 -20.62
N THR A 72 -12.72 5.16 -20.93
CA THR A 72 -11.63 5.63 -20.06
C THR A 72 -11.74 7.14 -19.82
N ILE A 73 -11.67 7.51 -18.55
CA ILE A 73 -11.48 8.88 -18.07
C ILE A 73 -9.98 9.06 -17.87
N TYR A 74 -9.35 9.88 -18.73
CA TYR A 74 -7.95 10.30 -18.57
C TYR A 74 -7.88 11.54 -17.71
N MET A 75 -7.25 11.42 -16.55
CA MET A 75 -7.04 12.55 -15.64
C MET A 75 -5.73 13.28 -15.98
N ARG A 76 -5.83 14.56 -16.27
CA ARG A 76 -4.67 15.44 -16.44
C ARG A 76 -4.04 15.73 -15.06
N GLY A 77 -2.74 15.95 -15.04
CA GLY A 77 -2.01 16.27 -13.84
C GLY A 77 -2.48 17.56 -13.15
N GLY A 78 -2.24 17.63 -11.85
CA GLY A 78 -2.60 18.74 -10.99
C GLY A 78 -3.61 18.35 -9.92
N THR A 79 -3.96 19.29 -9.06
CA THR A 79 -4.80 19.06 -7.88
C THR A 79 -6.27 19.32 -8.19
N TYR A 80 -7.09 18.32 -7.93
CA TYR A 80 -8.55 18.37 -7.97
C TYR A 80 -9.06 18.46 -6.53
N SER A 81 -9.48 19.65 -6.12
CA SER A 81 -9.92 19.91 -4.74
C SER A 81 -11.40 19.62 -4.55
N PHE A 82 -11.72 18.88 -3.50
CA PHE A 82 -13.07 18.47 -3.14
C PHE A 82 -13.35 18.78 -1.67
N SER A 83 -14.56 19.26 -1.39
CA SER A 83 -15.09 19.46 -0.03
C SER A 83 -16.19 18.45 0.34
N ALA A 84 -16.44 17.49 -0.54
CA ALA A 84 -17.41 16.42 -0.37
C ALA A 84 -16.87 15.14 -1.04
N PRO A 85 -17.39 13.96 -0.68
CA PRO A 85 -16.99 12.70 -1.31
C PRO A 85 -17.19 12.67 -2.83
N VAL A 86 -16.27 12.05 -3.55
CA VAL A 86 -16.46 11.68 -4.96
C VAL A 86 -17.01 10.26 -4.99
N THR A 87 -18.28 10.10 -5.35
CA THR A 87 -18.96 8.81 -5.30
C THR A 87 -19.20 8.24 -6.70
N ILE A 88 -18.75 7.01 -6.90
CA ILE A 88 -19.14 6.17 -8.02
C ILE A 88 -20.29 5.28 -7.57
N GLU A 89 -21.50 5.63 -7.98
CA GLU A 89 -22.73 4.98 -7.56
C GLU A 89 -22.82 3.50 -8.01
N ARG A 90 -23.60 2.69 -7.31
CA ARG A 90 -23.80 1.26 -7.64
C ARG A 90 -24.31 1.03 -9.06
N THR A 91 -25.13 1.92 -9.58
CA THR A 91 -25.66 1.89 -10.93
C THR A 91 -24.62 2.28 -11.99
N ASN A 92 -23.52 2.89 -11.56
CA ASN A 92 -22.43 3.32 -12.44
C ASN A 92 -21.33 2.25 -12.47
N SER A 93 -21.57 1.18 -13.19
CA SER A 93 -20.67 0.03 -13.26
C SER A 93 -20.15 -0.21 -14.68
N GLY A 94 -18.97 -0.83 -14.80
CA GLY A 94 -18.56 -1.51 -16.02
C GLY A 94 -19.44 -2.75 -16.26
N SER A 95 -19.22 -3.47 -17.36
CA SER A 95 -20.02 -4.66 -17.67
C SER A 95 -19.29 -5.99 -17.39
N SER A 96 -17.97 -5.97 -17.32
CA SER A 96 -17.13 -7.14 -17.02
C SER A 96 -15.69 -6.72 -16.68
N THR A 97 -14.84 -7.66 -16.32
CA THR A 97 -13.41 -7.44 -16.13
C THR A 97 -12.67 -7.05 -17.43
N SER A 98 -13.20 -7.39 -18.60
CA SER A 98 -12.66 -6.96 -19.90
C SER A 98 -13.29 -5.65 -20.43
N ALA A 99 -14.35 -5.17 -19.80
CA ALA A 99 -15.04 -3.94 -20.14
C ALA A 99 -15.26 -3.07 -18.89
N ARG A 100 -14.19 -2.88 -18.11
CA ARG A 100 -14.17 -1.95 -16.97
C ARG A 100 -14.39 -0.52 -17.44
N LYS A 101 -14.98 0.30 -16.59
CA LYS A 101 -14.84 1.76 -16.69
C LYS A 101 -13.52 2.13 -16.03
N ASN A 102 -12.80 3.09 -16.59
CA ASN A 102 -11.44 3.35 -16.16
C ASN A 102 -11.25 4.82 -15.77
N ILE A 103 -10.59 5.06 -14.65
CA ILE A 103 -10.00 6.34 -14.25
C ILE A 103 -8.49 6.16 -14.29
N VAL A 104 -7.79 6.86 -15.17
CA VAL A 104 -6.36 6.64 -15.40
C VAL A 104 -5.63 7.99 -15.53
N ALA A 105 -4.47 8.10 -14.91
CA ALA A 105 -3.59 9.25 -15.15
C ALA A 105 -3.21 9.36 -16.63
N TYR A 106 -3.21 10.55 -17.18
CA TYR A 106 -2.82 10.77 -18.58
C TYR A 106 -1.30 10.73 -18.75
N GLY A 107 -0.81 9.76 -19.48
CA GLY A 107 0.63 9.60 -19.72
C GLY A 107 1.40 9.39 -18.41
N SER A 108 2.37 10.24 -18.15
CA SER A 108 3.15 10.28 -16.90
C SER A 108 2.72 11.41 -15.94
N GLU A 109 1.60 12.04 -16.20
CA GLU A 109 1.07 13.12 -15.36
C GLU A 109 0.61 12.57 -14.01
N LYS A 110 0.62 13.42 -12.98
CA LYS A 110 0.22 13.05 -11.61
C LYS A 110 -1.04 13.82 -11.20
N PRO A 111 -2.23 13.25 -11.37
CA PRO A 111 -3.47 13.81 -10.82
C PRO A 111 -3.58 13.51 -9.33
N VAL A 112 -3.94 14.52 -8.55
CA VAL A 112 -4.14 14.46 -7.11
C VAL A 112 -5.60 14.78 -6.78
N LEU A 113 -6.31 13.85 -6.17
CA LEU A 113 -7.62 14.10 -5.57
C LEU A 113 -7.40 14.55 -4.13
N ASP A 114 -7.59 15.82 -3.87
CA ASP A 114 -7.35 16.46 -2.58
C ASP A 114 -8.67 16.76 -1.88
N PHE A 115 -8.90 16.05 -0.78
CA PHE A 115 -10.08 16.15 0.08
C PHE A 115 -9.82 16.95 1.36
N SER A 116 -8.69 17.64 1.49
CA SER A 116 -8.31 18.35 2.72
C SER A 116 -9.28 19.44 3.17
N ALA A 117 -10.22 19.83 2.31
CA ALA A 117 -11.32 20.76 2.64
C ALA A 117 -12.52 20.08 3.33
N GLN A 118 -12.53 18.75 3.45
CA GLN A 118 -13.57 18.03 4.19
C GLN A 118 -13.40 18.20 5.71
N ALA A 119 -14.53 18.22 6.43
CA ALA A 119 -14.52 18.09 7.88
C ALA A 119 -14.13 16.67 8.30
N PHE A 120 -13.60 16.50 9.51
CA PHE A 120 -13.44 15.18 10.13
C PHE A 120 -14.85 14.64 10.50
N ASP A 121 -15.31 13.64 9.77
CA ASP A 121 -16.64 13.03 9.95
C ASP A 121 -16.70 11.71 9.18
N SER A 122 -17.22 10.65 9.75
CA SER A 122 -17.33 9.31 9.17
C SER A 122 -18.12 9.20 7.86
N THR A 123 -18.79 10.26 7.44
CA THR A 123 -19.45 10.37 6.13
C THR A 123 -18.60 11.04 5.06
N GLN A 124 -17.45 11.62 5.44
CA GLN A 124 -16.58 12.43 4.60
C GLN A 124 -15.42 11.60 4.00
N ARG A 125 -15.77 10.50 3.36
CA ARG A 125 -14.80 9.69 2.61
C ARG A 125 -14.29 10.43 1.37
N GLY A 126 -13.12 10.07 0.89
CA GLY A 126 -12.58 10.62 -0.34
C GLY A 126 -13.25 10.06 -1.58
N LEU A 127 -12.62 9.08 -2.23
CA LEU A 127 -13.16 8.39 -3.41
C LEU A 127 -13.96 7.15 -2.98
N GLN A 128 -15.29 7.19 -3.13
CA GLN A 128 -16.19 6.07 -2.84
C GLN A 128 -16.52 5.30 -4.13
N ILE A 129 -16.25 4.00 -4.17
CA ILE A 129 -16.50 3.13 -5.33
C ILE A 129 -17.55 2.09 -4.96
N PHE A 130 -18.82 2.44 -5.10
CA PHE A 130 -19.94 1.51 -4.91
C PHE A 130 -20.28 0.74 -6.19
N GLY A 131 -19.90 1.28 -7.36
CA GLY A 131 -20.00 0.59 -8.65
C GLY A 131 -19.03 -0.58 -8.75
N SER A 132 -19.29 -1.45 -9.69
CA SER A 132 -18.47 -2.64 -9.98
C SER A 132 -17.73 -2.51 -11.31
N TYR A 133 -16.65 -3.29 -11.48
CA TYR A 133 -15.85 -3.30 -12.71
C TYR A 133 -15.26 -1.93 -13.06
N TRP A 134 -14.63 -1.27 -12.06
CA TRP A 134 -13.82 -0.07 -12.27
C TRP A 134 -12.32 -0.41 -12.21
N LEU A 135 -11.54 0.30 -12.98
CA LEU A 135 -10.09 0.44 -12.83
C LEU A 135 -9.80 1.88 -12.40
N VAL A 136 -9.07 2.05 -11.29
CA VAL A 136 -8.49 3.33 -10.89
C VAL A 136 -6.97 3.17 -10.91
N LYS A 137 -6.26 3.99 -11.70
CA LYS A 137 -4.82 3.79 -11.90
C LYS A 137 -4.02 5.09 -11.96
N GLY A 138 -2.91 5.11 -11.24
CA GLY A 138 -1.87 6.14 -11.36
C GLY A 138 -2.25 7.49 -10.77
N ILE A 139 -3.16 7.54 -9.82
CA ILE A 139 -3.61 8.77 -9.15
C ILE A 139 -3.16 8.80 -7.69
N GLU A 140 -3.16 9.99 -7.12
CA GLU A 140 -2.98 10.24 -5.69
C GLU A 140 -4.32 10.65 -5.07
N VAL A 141 -4.62 10.15 -3.86
CA VAL A 141 -5.82 10.47 -3.07
C VAL A 141 -5.37 10.88 -1.69
N LYS A 142 -5.78 12.05 -1.21
CA LYS A 142 -5.33 12.53 0.10
C LYS A 142 -6.32 13.40 0.85
N GLY A 143 -6.11 13.48 2.17
CA GLY A 143 -6.73 14.46 3.03
C GLY A 143 -8.22 14.26 3.27
N ALA A 144 -8.77 13.05 3.05
CA ALA A 144 -10.17 12.75 3.32
C ALA A 144 -10.50 12.88 4.82
N GLY A 145 -11.70 13.34 5.10
CA GLY A 145 -12.21 13.46 6.47
C GLY A 145 -12.54 12.13 7.15
N ASP A 146 -12.51 11.05 6.40
CA ASP A 146 -12.66 9.64 6.79
C ASP A 146 -11.72 8.82 5.88
N ASN A 147 -12.12 7.64 5.38
CA ASN A 147 -11.29 6.84 4.49
C ASN A 147 -10.86 7.57 3.20
N GLY A 148 -9.62 7.41 2.78
CA GLY A 148 -9.14 7.96 1.50
C GLY A 148 -9.88 7.37 0.31
N ILE A 149 -9.89 6.03 0.21
CA ILE A 149 -10.61 5.26 -0.80
C ILE A 149 -11.52 4.25 -0.10
N PHE A 150 -12.79 4.22 -0.45
CA PHE A 150 -13.74 3.24 0.09
C PHE A 150 -14.35 2.41 -1.04
N ILE A 151 -14.24 1.08 -0.95
CA ILE A 151 -14.72 0.15 -1.97
C ILE A 151 -15.89 -0.67 -1.42
N GLY A 152 -17.08 -0.39 -1.94
CA GLY A 152 -18.32 -1.14 -1.62
C GLY A 152 -18.85 -1.96 -2.80
N GLY A 153 -18.20 -1.87 -3.97
CA GLY A 153 -18.55 -2.63 -5.18
C GLY A 153 -17.66 -3.86 -5.41
N ASN A 154 -17.88 -4.54 -6.52
CA ASN A 154 -17.23 -5.80 -6.84
C ASN A 154 -16.33 -5.70 -8.09
N TYR A 155 -15.32 -6.58 -8.18
CA TYR A 155 -14.47 -6.72 -9.38
C TYR A 155 -13.74 -5.42 -9.75
N ASN A 156 -13.53 -4.51 -8.78
CA ASN A 156 -12.78 -3.28 -9.00
C ASN A 156 -11.27 -3.57 -8.92
N ARG A 157 -10.48 -2.76 -9.62
CA ARG A 157 -9.02 -2.81 -9.60
C ARG A 157 -8.47 -1.42 -9.29
N ILE A 158 -7.71 -1.34 -8.22
CA ILE A 158 -6.96 -0.13 -7.84
C ILE A 158 -5.49 -0.45 -8.09
N GLU A 159 -4.83 0.31 -8.96
CA GLU A 159 -3.48 -0.04 -9.43
C GLU A 159 -2.56 1.17 -9.46
N ASN A 160 -1.37 1.05 -8.85
CA ASN A 160 -0.37 2.12 -8.81
C ASN A 160 -0.97 3.45 -8.29
N VAL A 161 -1.69 3.38 -7.20
CA VAL A 161 -2.34 4.53 -6.52
C VAL A 161 -1.59 4.81 -5.21
N GLU A 162 -1.49 6.08 -4.87
CA GLU A 162 -1.02 6.56 -3.58
C GLU A 162 -2.20 7.13 -2.79
N THR A 163 -2.33 6.74 -1.51
CA THR A 163 -3.37 7.28 -0.63
C THR A 163 -2.77 7.62 0.72
N HIS A 164 -2.98 8.85 1.21
CA HIS A 164 -2.28 9.32 2.40
C HIS A 164 -2.94 10.51 3.09
N HIS A 165 -2.55 10.74 4.36
CA HIS A 165 -3.02 11.85 5.20
C HIS A 165 -4.55 11.89 5.32
N ASN A 166 -5.21 10.73 5.24
CA ASN A 166 -6.64 10.60 5.49
C ASN A 166 -6.89 10.42 6.99
N ARG A 167 -8.11 10.67 7.44
CA ARG A 167 -8.47 10.67 8.87
C ARG A 167 -9.11 9.37 9.35
N ASP A 168 -8.96 8.33 8.60
CA ASP A 168 -9.27 6.92 8.82
C ASP A 168 -8.37 6.14 7.87
N SER A 169 -8.66 4.88 7.54
CA SER A 169 -7.84 4.04 6.69
C SER A 169 -7.60 4.64 5.30
N GLY A 170 -6.39 4.49 4.77
CA GLY A 170 -6.08 4.95 3.42
C GLY A 170 -6.93 4.31 2.35
N LEU A 171 -7.16 2.97 2.45
CA LEU A 171 -8.10 2.25 1.58
C LEU A 171 -8.87 1.21 2.39
N GLN A 172 -10.20 1.32 2.39
CA GLN A 172 -11.08 0.35 3.02
C GLN A 172 -11.97 -0.40 2.02
N ILE A 173 -12.12 -1.71 2.24
CA ILE A 173 -13.09 -2.59 1.57
C ILE A 173 -14.14 -2.98 2.60
N SER A 174 -15.39 -2.54 2.42
CA SER A 174 -16.50 -2.89 3.29
C SER A 174 -17.84 -2.62 2.57
N ARG A 175 -18.96 -3.12 3.11
CA ARG A 175 -20.29 -2.96 2.49
C ARG A 175 -20.64 -1.49 2.25
N TYR A 176 -21.30 -1.21 1.13
CA TYR A 176 -21.71 0.15 0.73
C TYR A 176 -22.83 0.73 1.60
N SER A 177 -23.59 -0.11 2.31
CA SER A 177 -24.70 0.27 3.19
C SER A 177 -24.81 -0.67 4.37
N SER A 178 -25.19 -0.17 5.52
CA SER A 178 -25.45 -0.99 6.72
C SER A 178 -26.53 -2.05 6.53
N SER A 179 -27.42 -1.86 5.56
CA SER A 179 -28.48 -2.81 5.21
C SER A 179 -28.09 -3.82 4.11
N ALA A 180 -26.88 -3.72 3.53
CA ALA A 180 -26.45 -4.63 2.48
C ALA A 180 -26.36 -6.07 3.01
N ALA A 181 -27.00 -6.99 2.30
CA ALA A 181 -26.93 -8.42 2.60
C ALA A 181 -25.51 -8.97 2.39
N VAL A 182 -25.18 -10.10 3.03
CA VAL A 182 -23.86 -10.76 2.89
C VAL A 182 -23.50 -11.04 1.42
N SER A 183 -24.47 -11.38 0.59
CA SER A 183 -24.29 -11.62 -0.85
C SER A 183 -23.93 -10.35 -1.64
N GLU A 184 -24.10 -9.18 -1.05
CA GLU A 184 -23.77 -7.89 -1.65
C GLU A 184 -22.45 -7.31 -1.13
N TRP A 185 -21.78 -8.02 -0.22
CA TRP A 185 -20.49 -7.56 0.32
C TRP A 185 -19.43 -7.50 -0.77
N PRO A 186 -18.54 -6.48 -0.75
CA PRO A 186 -17.55 -6.25 -1.80
C PRO A 186 -16.64 -7.45 -2.01
N SER A 187 -16.58 -7.93 -3.25
CA SER A 187 -15.96 -9.20 -3.63
C SER A 187 -15.10 -9.06 -4.87
N TYR A 188 -14.05 -9.89 -4.96
CA TYR A 188 -13.18 -10.00 -6.14
C TYR A 188 -12.52 -8.66 -6.53
N ASN A 189 -12.22 -7.79 -5.56
CA ASN A 189 -11.46 -6.58 -5.80
C ASN A 189 -9.95 -6.86 -5.76
N GLU A 190 -9.21 -6.21 -6.64
CA GLU A 190 -7.76 -6.33 -6.78
C GLU A 190 -7.10 -4.98 -6.40
N ILE A 191 -6.30 -4.97 -5.36
CA ILE A 191 -5.54 -3.81 -4.89
C ILE A 191 -4.07 -4.09 -5.22
N ILE A 192 -3.54 -3.41 -6.23
CA ILE A 192 -2.24 -3.76 -6.84
C ILE A 192 -1.28 -2.60 -6.77
N ASN A 193 -0.12 -2.81 -6.15
CA ASN A 193 0.95 -1.81 -6.08
C ASN A 193 0.50 -0.47 -5.47
N VAL A 194 -0.47 -0.48 -4.57
CA VAL A 194 -0.94 0.72 -3.87
C VAL A 194 0.03 1.06 -2.74
N TYR A 195 0.29 2.34 -2.53
CA TYR A 195 1.02 2.86 -1.39
C TYR A 195 0.07 3.63 -0.49
N SER A 196 -0.08 3.17 0.74
CA SER A 196 -0.95 3.80 1.75
C SER A 196 -0.12 4.20 2.95
N HIS A 197 -0.10 5.51 3.27
CA HIS A 197 0.79 6.00 4.31
C HIS A 197 0.30 7.28 5.00
N ASP A 198 0.85 7.55 6.17
CA ASP A 198 0.59 8.77 6.93
C ASP A 198 -0.89 9.05 7.17
N ASN A 199 -1.70 8.00 7.32
CA ASN A 199 -3.09 8.15 7.72
C ASN A 199 -3.15 8.32 9.23
N PHE A 200 -3.99 9.26 9.68
CA PHE A 200 -4.07 9.67 11.08
C PHE A 200 -5.50 9.95 11.48
N ASP A 201 -6.08 9.09 12.32
CA ASP A 201 -7.33 9.38 13.00
C ASP A 201 -7.07 10.29 14.21
N PRO A 202 -7.60 11.52 14.18
CA PRO A 202 -7.38 12.47 15.27
C PRO A 202 -8.26 12.24 16.50
N ASP A 203 -9.27 11.35 16.44
CA ASP A 203 -10.18 11.08 17.54
C ASP A 203 -9.56 10.10 18.54
N ASP A 204 -9.40 8.86 18.16
CA ASP A 204 -8.82 7.85 19.03
C ASP A 204 -7.62 7.11 18.45
N GLY A 205 -7.42 7.16 17.13
CA GLY A 205 -6.28 6.58 16.44
C GLY A 205 -6.41 5.10 16.13
N GLU A 206 -7.56 4.49 16.36
CA GLU A 206 -7.75 3.04 16.17
C GLU A 206 -8.11 2.62 14.75
N ASP A 207 -8.55 3.53 13.90
CA ASP A 207 -9.11 3.22 12.58
C ASP A 207 -8.21 3.66 11.40
N ALA A 208 -7.16 4.41 11.64
CA ALA A 208 -6.29 4.91 10.57
C ALA A 208 -5.24 3.88 10.13
N ASP A 209 -5.73 2.83 9.48
CA ASP A 209 -4.92 1.79 8.88
C ASP A 209 -4.35 2.21 7.52
N GLY A 210 -3.31 1.51 7.06
CA GLY A 210 -2.93 1.58 5.65
C GLY A 210 -4.04 1.00 4.76
N PHE A 211 -4.42 -0.23 5.06
CA PHE A 211 -5.45 -0.99 4.34
C PHE A 211 -6.38 -1.69 5.32
N ALA A 212 -7.68 -1.51 5.14
CA ALA A 212 -8.70 -2.17 5.92
C ALA A 212 -9.63 -3.01 5.01
N ALA A 213 -9.58 -4.34 5.15
CA ALA A 213 -10.60 -5.20 4.57
C ALA A 213 -11.36 -5.85 5.73
N LYS A 214 -12.22 -5.06 6.38
CA LYS A 214 -12.77 -5.38 7.70
C LYS A 214 -14.30 -5.33 7.74
N LEU A 215 -14.87 -5.98 8.75
CA LEU A 215 -16.29 -6.01 9.15
C LEU A 215 -17.22 -6.72 8.16
N THR A 216 -17.19 -6.41 6.87
CA THR A 216 -18.19 -6.90 5.90
C THR A 216 -17.56 -7.08 4.51
N VAL A 217 -16.76 -8.12 4.37
CA VAL A 217 -15.95 -8.39 3.17
C VAL A 217 -16.36 -9.72 2.56
N GLY A 218 -16.73 -9.69 1.27
CA GLY A 218 -17.05 -10.87 0.48
C GLY A 218 -15.80 -11.57 -0.09
N PRO A 219 -15.97 -12.65 -0.85
CA PRO A 219 -14.85 -13.50 -1.30
C PRO A 219 -13.95 -12.85 -2.35
N GLY A 220 -12.73 -13.36 -2.45
CA GLY A 220 -11.83 -13.13 -3.58
C GLY A 220 -11.13 -11.78 -3.61
N ASN A 221 -11.11 -11.01 -2.51
CA ASN A 221 -10.35 -9.75 -2.43
C ASN A 221 -8.86 -10.03 -2.26
N VAL A 222 -8.02 -9.32 -3.01
CA VAL A 222 -6.57 -9.53 -3.07
C VAL A 222 -5.82 -8.22 -2.96
N PHE A 223 -4.78 -8.20 -2.10
CA PHE A 223 -3.74 -7.17 -2.07
C PHE A 223 -2.45 -7.76 -2.61
N ASP A 224 -1.84 -7.12 -3.62
CA ASP A 224 -0.63 -7.61 -4.29
C ASP A 224 0.34 -6.46 -4.55
N GLY A 225 1.57 -6.55 -4.06
CA GLY A 225 2.59 -5.52 -4.23
C GLY A 225 2.31 -4.21 -3.50
N CYS A 226 1.44 -4.23 -2.49
CA CYS A 226 1.05 -3.05 -1.73
C CYS A 226 2.06 -2.71 -0.63
N ILE A 227 2.13 -1.44 -0.25
CA ILE A 227 2.96 -0.96 0.84
C ILE A 227 2.09 -0.15 1.80
N ALA A 228 2.11 -0.50 3.09
CA ALA A 228 1.54 0.30 4.16
C ALA A 228 2.66 0.81 5.07
N ALA A 229 2.70 2.11 5.31
CA ALA A 229 3.76 2.70 6.12
C ALA A 229 3.31 3.94 6.89
N TYR A 230 3.81 4.08 8.11
CA TYR A 230 3.58 5.31 8.88
C TYR A 230 2.10 5.63 9.10
N ASN A 231 1.24 4.64 9.19
CA ASN A 231 -0.15 4.85 9.60
C ASN A 231 -0.23 4.80 11.13
N THR A 232 -1.15 5.56 11.72
CA THR A 232 -1.20 5.62 13.20
C THR A 232 -1.72 4.35 13.81
N ASP A 233 -2.53 3.57 13.11
CA ASP A 233 -2.91 2.24 13.56
C ASP A 233 -2.13 1.16 12.77
N ASP A 234 -2.78 0.22 12.15
CA ASP A 234 -2.16 -0.95 11.56
C ASP A 234 -1.76 -0.75 10.07
N GLY A 235 -0.83 -1.54 9.57
CA GLY A 235 -0.57 -1.58 8.12
C GLY A 235 -1.73 -2.22 7.36
N TRP A 236 -2.22 -3.37 7.84
CA TRP A 236 -3.44 -4.03 7.41
C TRP A 236 -4.31 -4.37 8.60
N ASP A 237 -5.61 -4.05 8.51
CA ASP A 237 -6.63 -4.54 9.44
C ASP A 237 -7.69 -5.38 8.72
N LEU A 238 -7.78 -6.67 9.10
CA LEU A 238 -8.79 -7.62 8.63
C LEU A 238 -9.80 -7.96 9.75
N TYR A 239 -10.20 -6.95 10.52
CA TYR A 239 -11.02 -7.13 11.71
C TYR A 239 -12.40 -7.71 11.38
N THR A 240 -12.79 -8.67 12.18
CA THR A 240 -14.14 -9.25 12.21
C THR A 240 -14.88 -8.81 13.46
N LYS A 241 -16.20 -8.68 13.40
CA LYS A 241 -17.04 -8.25 14.51
C LYS A 241 -18.24 -9.18 14.66
N SER A 242 -18.61 -9.49 15.89
CA SER A 242 -19.73 -10.39 16.20
C SER A 242 -21.07 -9.92 15.63
N ASP A 243 -21.26 -8.61 15.55
CA ASP A 243 -22.48 -8.01 14.99
C ASP A 243 -22.69 -8.34 13.50
N THR A 244 -21.61 -8.55 12.75
CA THR A 244 -21.65 -8.83 11.31
C THR A 244 -21.20 -10.26 10.98
N GLY A 245 -20.50 -10.91 11.90
CA GLY A 245 -19.98 -12.26 11.73
C GLY A 245 -18.68 -12.34 10.94
N ALA A 246 -18.38 -13.52 10.42
CA ALA A 246 -17.16 -13.77 9.68
C ALA A 246 -17.15 -13.06 8.33
N ILE A 247 -16.02 -12.43 7.99
CA ILE A 247 -15.73 -12.00 6.62
C ILE A 247 -15.22 -13.18 5.79
N SER A 248 -15.19 -13.04 4.47
CA SER A 248 -14.54 -14.03 3.60
C SER A 248 -13.01 -13.91 3.68
N PRO A 249 -12.27 -15.00 3.40
CA PRO A 249 -10.82 -14.96 3.35
C PRO A 249 -10.29 -13.90 2.38
N VAL A 250 -9.30 -13.14 2.85
CA VAL A 250 -8.54 -12.14 2.07
C VAL A 250 -7.17 -12.70 1.77
N THR A 251 -6.66 -12.45 0.56
CA THR A 251 -5.30 -12.80 0.16
C THR A 251 -4.41 -11.56 0.15
N ILE A 252 -3.27 -11.63 0.85
CA ILE A 252 -2.22 -10.60 0.83
C ILE A 252 -0.95 -11.25 0.31
N ARG A 253 -0.31 -10.64 -0.70
CA ARG A 253 0.94 -11.19 -1.24
C ARG A 253 1.88 -10.09 -1.76
N ASN A 254 3.17 -10.39 -1.78
CA ASN A 254 4.21 -9.49 -2.29
C ASN A 254 4.13 -8.08 -1.68
N SER A 255 3.66 -7.98 -0.44
CA SER A 255 3.29 -6.72 0.20
C SER A 255 4.20 -6.41 1.38
N ILE A 256 4.33 -5.13 1.72
CA ILE A 256 5.26 -4.66 2.75
C ILE A 256 4.52 -3.76 3.73
N SER A 257 4.71 -4.01 5.02
CA SER A 257 4.19 -3.19 6.12
C SER A 257 5.33 -2.71 7.01
N HIS A 258 5.47 -1.39 7.19
CA HIS A 258 6.56 -0.88 8.02
C HIS A 258 6.24 0.44 8.73
N HIS A 259 6.85 0.63 9.91
CA HIS A 259 6.77 1.86 10.70
C HIS A 259 5.34 2.29 11.07
N ASN A 260 4.36 1.38 11.07
CA ASN A 260 3.01 1.70 11.52
C ASN A 260 2.96 1.81 13.06
N GLY A 261 1.99 2.56 13.58
CA GLY A 261 1.85 3.00 14.96
C GLY A 261 2.19 4.46 15.18
N GLN A 262 2.64 5.15 14.14
CA GLN A 262 2.87 6.60 14.10
C GLN A 262 3.03 7.07 12.66
N THR A 263 2.70 8.32 12.38
CA THR A 263 2.99 8.95 11.08
C THR A 263 4.48 9.25 10.91
N SER A 264 4.91 9.58 9.70
CA SER A 264 6.32 9.89 9.39
C SER A 264 6.83 11.15 10.11
N ASP A 265 5.95 12.06 10.48
CA ASP A 265 6.22 13.25 11.29
C ASP A 265 6.03 13.02 12.81
N GLY A 266 5.72 11.76 13.21
CA GLY A 266 5.69 11.33 14.60
C GLY A 266 4.35 11.49 15.31
N ASN A 267 3.25 11.82 14.63
CA ASN A 267 1.94 11.82 15.26
C ASN A 267 1.51 10.39 15.63
N THR A 268 0.95 10.23 16.80
CA THR A 268 0.44 8.96 17.33
C THR A 268 -0.63 9.24 18.36
N THR A 269 -1.44 8.25 18.70
CA THR A 269 -2.43 8.31 19.79
C THR A 269 -2.17 7.20 20.80
N SER A 270 -2.85 7.26 21.95
CA SER A 270 -2.72 6.25 23.01
C SER A 270 -3.31 4.90 22.62
N ASN A 271 -4.26 4.87 21.67
CA ASN A 271 -4.99 3.68 21.28
C ASN A 271 -4.44 3.01 20.03
N SER A 272 -3.52 3.68 19.33
CA SER A 272 -2.85 3.13 18.14
C SER A 272 -2.16 1.80 18.43
N ASP A 273 -2.55 0.75 17.74
CA ASP A 273 -1.95 -0.59 17.87
C ASP A 273 -0.57 -0.64 17.21
N GLY A 274 -0.49 -0.31 15.95
CA GLY A 274 0.75 -0.28 15.19
C GLY A 274 1.27 -1.67 14.81
N ASN A 275 0.39 -2.59 14.45
CA ASN A 275 0.80 -3.86 13.89
C ASN A 275 1.13 -3.72 12.40
N GLY A 276 1.95 -4.63 11.87
CA GLY A 276 2.15 -4.73 10.42
C GLY A 276 0.91 -5.29 9.72
N PHE A 277 0.49 -6.48 10.12
CA PHE A 277 -0.67 -7.18 9.58
C PHE A 277 -1.52 -7.74 10.72
N LYS A 278 -2.71 -7.18 10.92
CA LYS A 278 -3.70 -7.62 11.89
C LYS A 278 -4.77 -8.45 11.17
N LEU A 279 -4.80 -9.76 11.46
CA LEU A 279 -5.47 -10.77 10.65
C LEU A 279 -6.70 -11.36 11.33
N GLY A 280 -7.53 -10.52 11.95
CA GLY A 280 -8.75 -10.99 12.58
C GLY A 280 -9.27 -10.10 13.70
N GLY A 281 -10.29 -10.56 14.40
CA GLY A 281 -10.92 -9.90 15.54
C GLY A 281 -11.99 -10.77 16.20
N GLU A 282 -12.35 -10.44 17.45
CA GLU A 282 -13.45 -10.99 18.23
C GLU A 282 -13.59 -12.52 18.23
N SER A 283 -12.47 -13.23 18.15
CA SER A 283 -12.43 -14.70 18.14
C SER A 283 -13.26 -15.37 17.03
N ILE A 284 -13.41 -14.68 15.90
CA ILE A 284 -14.13 -15.18 14.73
C ILE A 284 -13.13 -15.83 13.76
N SER A 285 -13.42 -17.09 13.36
CA SER A 285 -12.54 -17.89 12.52
C SER A 285 -12.62 -17.46 11.05
N VAL A 286 -11.49 -17.03 10.47
CA VAL A 286 -11.33 -16.73 9.04
C VAL A 286 -9.98 -17.24 8.55
N ASN A 287 -9.95 -17.92 7.40
CA ASN A 287 -8.76 -18.55 6.84
C ASN A 287 -8.07 -17.62 5.81
N HIS A 288 -7.48 -16.54 6.26
CA HIS A 288 -6.73 -15.62 5.39
C HIS A 288 -5.48 -16.28 4.80
N ILE A 289 -4.97 -15.71 3.72
CA ILE A 289 -3.75 -16.17 3.05
C ILE A 289 -2.75 -15.02 2.98
N VAL A 290 -1.58 -15.19 3.57
CA VAL A 290 -0.50 -14.19 3.52
C VAL A 290 0.77 -14.85 2.98
N THR A 291 1.24 -14.36 1.84
CA THR A 291 2.37 -14.99 1.14
C THR A 291 3.38 -13.95 0.67
N ASN A 292 4.66 -14.29 0.79
CA ASN A 292 5.76 -13.47 0.26
C ASN A 292 5.63 -11.99 0.67
N SER A 293 5.35 -11.75 1.96
CA SER A 293 5.13 -10.40 2.49
C SER A 293 6.11 -10.10 3.62
N ILE A 294 6.38 -8.81 3.84
CA ILE A 294 7.37 -8.36 4.81
C ILE A 294 6.73 -7.41 5.81
N ALA A 295 7.00 -7.63 7.10
CA ALA A 295 6.68 -6.71 8.19
C ALA A 295 7.97 -6.27 8.90
N TYR A 296 8.26 -4.96 8.94
CA TYR A 296 9.44 -4.51 9.66
C TYR A 296 9.25 -3.16 10.36
N GLN A 297 9.87 -3.05 11.54
CA GLN A 297 9.91 -1.80 12.32
C GLN A 297 8.52 -1.19 12.60
N ASN A 298 7.48 -2.03 12.70
CA ASN A 298 6.17 -1.60 13.19
C ASN A 298 6.24 -1.47 14.74
N LYS A 299 5.42 -0.59 15.31
CA LYS A 299 5.43 -0.27 16.74
C LYS A 299 5.11 -1.50 17.62
N LYS A 300 4.23 -2.39 17.17
CA LYS A 300 3.80 -3.58 17.91
C LYS A 300 4.22 -4.88 17.20
N HIS A 301 3.32 -5.63 16.63
CA HIS A 301 3.62 -6.92 16.01
C HIS A 301 3.86 -6.81 14.50
N GLY A 302 4.69 -7.72 13.95
CA GLY A 302 4.83 -7.85 12.51
C GLY A 302 3.57 -8.43 11.87
N PHE A 303 3.23 -9.66 12.26
CA PHE A 303 2.01 -10.37 11.88
C PHE A 303 1.29 -10.83 13.15
N THR A 304 -0.01 -10.51 13.28
CA THR A 304 -0.81 -10.98 14.40
C THR A 304 -2.12 -11.62 13.92
N TYR A 305 -2.48 -12.75 14.55
CA TYR A 305 -3.78 -13.39 14.30
C TYR A 305 -4.96 -12.59 14.90
N ASN A 306 -4.66 -11.68 15.82
CA ASN A 306 -5.61 -10.84 16.54
C ASN A 306 -6.89 -11.59 16.97
N SER A 307 -6.70 -12.64 17.77
CA SER A 307 -7.76 -13.55 18.26
C SER A 307 -8.50 -14.37 17.19
N ASN A 308 -8.07 -14.39 15.92
CA ASN A 308 -8.67 -15.25 14.89
C ASN A 308 -8.23 -16.71 15.07
N PRO A 309 -9.10 -17.64 15.52
CA PRO A 309 -8.72 -19.01 15.77
C PRO A 309 -8.71 -19.90 14.52
N GLY A 310 -8.91 -19.32 13.35
CA GLY A 310 -8.99 -20.03 12.06
C GLY A 310 -7.64 -20.59 11.60
N SER A 311 -7.63 -21.09 10.37
CA SER A 311 -6.45 -21.66 9.73
C SER A 311 -5.85 -20.69 8.72
N ILE A 312 -5.20 -19.63 9.23
CA ILE A 312 -4.50 -18.66 8.39
C ILE A 312 -3.27 -19.34 7.76
N ALA A 313 -3.11 -19.21 6.44
CA ALA A 313 -1.96 -19.73 5.71
C ALA A 313 -0.87 -18.65 5.59
N MET A 314 0.27 -18.87 6.25
CA MET A 314 1.42 -17.98 6.28
C MET A 314 2.59 -18.65 5.53
N THR A 315 2.95 -18.17 4.33
CA THR A 315 3.98 -18.80 3.50
C THR A 315 5.01 -17.81 3.00
N ASN A 316 6.30 -18.11 3.20
CA ASN A 316 7.41 -17.29 2.72
C ASN A 316 7.32 -15.81 3.15
N ASN A 317 6.92 -15.54 4.38
CA ASN A 317 6.91 -14.16 4.90
C ASN A 317 8.18 -13.89 5.70
N THR A 318 8.63 -12.64 5.71
CA THR A 318 9.73 -12.17 6.55
C THR A 318 9.23 -11.12 7.53
N SER A 319 9.60 -11.26 8.80
CA SER A 319 9.29 -10.29 9.84
C SER A 319 10.57 -9.89 10.58
N TRP A 320 10.87 -8.60 10.61
CA TRP A 320 12.14 -8.10 11.14
C TRP A 320 11.97 -6.85 12.01
N SER A 321 12.55 -6.90 13.21
CA SER A 321 12.73 -5.72 14.08
C SER A 321 11.43 -4.96 14.42
N ASN A 322 10.30 -5.68 14.60
CA ASN A 322 9.08 -5.06 15.10
C ASN A 322 9.14 -4.91 16.63
N GLY A 323 8.47 -3.92 17.18
CA GLY A 323 8.52 -3.59 18.62
C GLY A 323 7.93 -4.67 19.54
N GLY A 324 6.98 -5.47 19.06
CA GLY A 324 6.46 -6.66 19.71
C GLY A 324 7.01 -7.96 19.12
N SER A 325 6.19 -9.01 19.07
CA SER A 325 6.55 -10.25 18.39
C SER A 325 6.51 -10.06 16.88
N ASN A 326 7.46 -10.65 16.15
CA ASN A 326 7.41 -10.67 14.70
C ASN A 326 6.21 -11.49 14.19
N PHE A 327 5.90 -12.61 14.86
CA PHE A 327 4.70 -13.42 14.65
C PHE A 327 3.99 -13.63 15.99
N ALA A 328 2.77 -13.11 16.11
CA ALA A 328 1.96 -13.15 17.32
C ALA A 328 0.69 -13.98 17.08
N PHE A 329 0.80 -15.30 17.19
CA PHE A 329 -0.25 -16.30 16.99
C PHE A 329 -0.38 -17.17 18.23
N ASP A 330 -1.14 -16.71 19.22
CA ASP A 330 -1.25 -17.34 20.53
C ASP A 330 -2.13 -18.60 20.54
N SER A 331 -3.09 -18.69 19.62
CA SER A 331 -3.99 -19.84 19.46
C SER A 331 -4.44 -19.97 18.00
N GLY A 332 -5.14 -21.06 17.68
CA GLY A 332 -5.63 -21.32 16.33
C GLY A 332 -4.96 -22.49 15.64
N THR A 333 -5.37 -22.77 14.40
CA THR A 333 -4.91 -23.91 13.61
C THR A 333 -4.12 -23.46 12.36
N HIS A 334 -3.34 -22.39 12.53
CA HIS A 334 -2.60 -21.74 11.45
C HIS A 334 -1.60 -22.68 10.76
N GLN A 335 -1.28 -22.39 9.51
CA GLN A 335 -0.33 -23.16 8.71
C GLN A 335 0.87 -22.26 8.35
N PHE A 336 2.04 -22.63 8.87
CA PHE A 336 3.27 -21.87 8.67
C PHE A 336 4.25 -22.63 7.79
N LYS A 337 4.76 -21.98 6.75
CA LYS A 337 5.71 -22.58 5.81
C LYS A 337 6.74 -21.55 5.35
N ASN A 338 8.02 -21.85 5.53
CA ASN A 338 9.15 -21.03 5.08
C ASN A 338 9.12 -19.58 5.56
N ASN A 339 8.54 -19.28 6.72
CA ASN A 339 8.56 -17.93 7.25
C ASN A 339 9.89 -17.67 7.97
N LEU A 340 10.29 -16.41 7.99
CA LEU A 340 11.52 -15.94 8.61
C LEU A 340 11.22 -14.83 9.63
N SER A 341 11.67 -15.03 10.84
CA SER A 341 11.60 -14.05 11.91
C SER A 341 12.99 -13.70 12.41
N LEU A 342 13.30 -12.40 12.48
CA LEU A 342 14.60 -11.92 12.94
C LEU A 342 14.45 -10.68 13.84
N ALA A 343 15.11 -10.69 14.99
CA ALA A 343 15.24 -9.54 15.90
C ALA A 343 13.91 -8.90 16.31
N GLY A 344 12.90 -9.68 16.71
CA GLY A 344 11.65 -9.13 17.26
C GLY A 344 11.85 -8.57 18.68
N GLY A 345 11.03 -7.61 19.08
CA GLY A 345 11.03 -7.04 20.44
C GLY A 345 10.59 -8.06 21.51
N SER A 346 9.83 -9.08 21.11
CA SER A 346 9.40 -10.21 21.94
C SER A 346 9.52 -11.51 21.18
N SER A 347 9.57 -12.64 21.92
CA SER A 347 9.54 -13.98 21.32
C SER A 347 8.27 -14.21 20.51
N ASP A 348 8.44 -14.91 19.39
CA ASP A 348 7.31 -15.31 18.54
C ASP A 348 6.41 -16.32 19.26
N LYS A 349 5.12 -16.20 18.95
CA LYS A 349 4.07 -17.14 19.35
C LYS A 349 3.48 -17.72 18.06
N THR A 350 3.49 -19.02 17.94
CA THR A 350 3.26 -19.71 16.65
C THR A 350 2.37 -20.94 16.83
N SER A 351 1.17 -20.73 17.40
CA SER A 351 0.16 -21.79 17.50
C SER A 351 -0.33 -22.20 16.11
N GLY A 352 -0.15 -23.47 15.78
CA GLY A 352 -0.48 -24.03 14.47
C GLY A 352 0.52 -25.09 14.02
N THR A 353 0.48 -25.44 12.74
CA THR A 353 1.36 -26.42 12.11
C THR A 353 2.57 -25.76 11.50
N ASP A 354 3.76 -26.11 11.95
CA ASP A 354 5.03 -25.78 11.29
C ASP A 354 5.33 -26.86 10.23
N VAL A 355 5.07 -26.52 8.98
CA VAL A 355 5.21 -27.46 7.86
C VAL A 355 6.69 -27.79 7.64
N SER A 356 7.07 -29.03 7.89
CA SER A 356 8.43 -29.57 7.70
C SER A 356 9.51 -28.91 8.55
N GLY A 357 9.16 -28.19 9.62
CA GLY A 357 10.13 -27.44 10.43
C GLY A 357 10.89 -26.36 9.66
N SER A 358 10.32 -25.87 8.57
CA SER A 358 10.99 -24.95 7.63
C SER A 358 10.91 -23.48 8.05
N ASN A 359 10.18 -23.17 9.13
CA ASN A 359 10.06 -21.79 9.61
C ASN A 359 11.18 -21.44 10.58
N VAL A 360 11.73 -20.24 10.46
CA VAL A 360 12.71 -19.69 11.40
C VAL A 360 12.02 -18.72 12.33
N TRP A 361 12.04 -18.98 13.62
CA TRP A 361 11.33 -18.23 14.64
C TRP A 361 12.27 -17.49 15.57
N TRP A 362 11.92 -16.25 15.92
CA TRP A 362 12.63 -15.48 16.95
C TRP A 362 12.16 -15.88 18.33
N LYS A 363 13.00 -16.62 19.06
CA LYS A 363 12.74 -17.08 20.43
C LYS A 363 14.02 -17.01 21.25
N ASN A 364 13.92 -16.54 22.48
CA ASN A 364 15.07 -16.44 23.40
C ASN A 364 16.27 -15.69 22.80
N ASN A 365 16.01 -14.59 22.10
CA ASN A 365 17.00 -13.74 21.41
C ASN A 365 17.81 -14.48 20.32
N ALA A 366 17.23 -15.49 19.70
CA ALA A 366 17.81 -16.20 18.57
C ALA A 366 16.75 -16.54 17.52
N SER A 367 17.14 -16.52 16.26
CA SER A 367 16.30 -16.93 15.13
C SER A 367 16.67 -18.35 14.72
N THR A 368 15.83 -19.32 15.09
CA THR A 368 16.13 -20.75 14.86
C THR A 368 14.95 -21.50 14.28
N ASN A 369 15.22 -22.61 13.60
CA ASN A 369 14.19 -23.55 13.17
C ASN A 369 14.30 -24.91 13.87
N ALA A 370 13.31 -25.78 13.63
CA ALA A 370 13.27 -27.13 14.20
C ALA A 370 14.40 -28.04 13.67
N ASN A 371 15.00 -27.70 12.54
CA ASN A 371 16.07 -28.47 11.90
C ASN A 371 17.50 -28.02 12.31
N GLY A 372 17.60 -27.08 13.28
CA GLY A 372 18.88 -26.59 13.82
C GLY A 372 19.53 -25.46 13.03
N LEU A 373 18.86 -24.87 12.01
CA LEU A 373 19.31 -23.70 11.30
C LEU A 373 19.22 -22.48 12.23
N VAL A 374 20.23 -21.59 12.18
CA VAL A 374 20.29 -20.36 12.96
C VAL A 374 20.46 -19.16 12.01
N ALA A 375 19.44 -18.35 11.86
CA ALA A 375 19.51 -17.12 11.05
C ALA A 375 20.11 -15.97 11.85
N SER A 376 20.91 -15.18 11.19
CA SER A 376 21.60 -14.00 11.74
C SER A 376 21.70 -12.87 10.73
N SER A 377 22.28 -11.75 11.13
CA SER A 377 22.57 -10.64 10.19
C SER A 377 23.54 -11.03 9.05
N ALA A 378 24.37 -12.04 9.25
CA ALA A 378 25.30 -12.53 8.23
C ALA A 378 24.62 -13.23 7.05
N ASP A 379 23.36 -13.62 7.20
CA ASP A 379 22.56 -14.22 6.14
C ASP A 379 22.06 -13.23 5.10
N PHE A 380 22.21 -11.93 5.35
CA PHE A 380 21.72 -10.88 4.48
C PHE A 380 22.83 -10.02 3.91
N VAL A 381 22.66 -9.56 2.68
CA VAL A 381 23.54 -8.57 2.06
C VAL A 381 23.47 -7.24 2.81
N SER A 382 22.28 -6.84 3.26
CA SER A 382 22.04 -5.64 4.07
C SER A 382 20.77 -5.77 4.91
N LEU A 383 20.81 -5.22 6.12
CA LEU A 383 19.64 -4.95 6.96
C LEU A 383 19.29 -3.45 7.00
N THR A 384 19.94 -2.63 6.18
CA THR A 384 19.55 -1.21 6.04
C THR A 384 18.36 -1.11 5.09
N PRO A 385 17.21 -0.58 5.54
CA PRO A 385 16.03 -0.45 4.71
C PRO A 385 16.30 0.31 3.41
N SER A 386 15.85 -0.24 2.31
CA SER A 386 15.84 0.36 0.98
C SER A 386 14.61 -0.15 0.25
N LEU A 387 13.75 0.73 -0.19
CA LEU A 387 12.48 0.39 -0.80
C LEU A 387 12.24 1.30 -2.01
N THR A 388 12.09 0.68 -3.16
CA THR A 388 11.74 1.33 -4.42
C THR A 388 10.68 0.50 -5.15
N ARG A 389 10.28 0.92 -6.34
CA ARG A 389 9.38 0.13 -7.19
C ARG A 389 10.03 -0.11 -8.55
N ASN A 390 9.80 -1.28 -9.12
CA ASN A 390 10.22 -1.58 -10.50
C ASN A 390 9.27 -0.93 -11.52
N SER A 391 9.57 -1.09 -12.80
CA SER A 391 8.76 -0.53 -13.90
C SER A 391 7.31 -1.05 -13.95
N SER A 392 7.04 -2.19 -13.35
CA SER A 392 5.69 -2.75 -13.22
C SER A 392 4.95 -2.29 -11.96
N GLY A 393 5.62 -1.47 -11.11
CA GLY A 393 5.07 -0.94 -9.87
C GLY A 393 5.27 -1.82 -8.63
N TYR A 394 5.85 -3.02 -8.74
CA TYR A 394 6.09 -3.89 -7.58
C TYR A 394 7.23 -3.39 -6.71
N PRO A 395 7.15 -3.59 -5.37
CA PRO A 395 8.22 -3.24 -4.45
C PRO A 395 9.54 -3.96 -4.77
N VAL A 396 10.64 -3.24 -4.64
CA VAL A 396 12.01 -3.76 -4.80
C VAL A 396 12.85 -3.30 -3.61
N LEU A 397 13.51 -4.24 -2.95
CA LEU A 397 14.29 -3.98 -1.74
C LEU A 397 15.78 -3.72 -2.01
N GLY A 398 16.24 -3.85 -3.25
CA GLY A 398 17.66 -3.76 -3.56
C GLY A 398 18.48 -4.80 -2.80
N ASN A 399 19.33 -4.35 -1.87
CA ASN A 399 20.10 -5.24 -1.00
C ASN A 399 19.47 -5.49 0.38
N PHE A 400 18.42 -4.77 0.73
CA PHE A 400 17.73 -4.93 2.02
C PHE A 400 17.05 -6.30 2.08
N LEU A 401 17.29 -7.04 3.16
CA LEU A 401 16.80 -8.43 3.38
C LEU A 401 17.12 -9.41 2.25
N LYS A 402 18.00 -9.05 1.31
CA LYS A 402 18.46 -9.96 0.27
C LYS A 402 19.41 -10.99 0.88
N LEU A 403 19.15 -12.27 0.65
CA LEU A 403 20.01 -13.34 1.16
C LEU A 403 21.42 -13.25 0.55
N ALA A 404 22.44 -13.29 1.41
CA ALA A 404 23.84 -13.37 1.01
C ALA A 404 24.12 -14.67 0.22
N SER A 405 25.17 -14.69 -0.57
CA SER A 405 25.50 -15.86 -1.42
C SER A 405 25.75 -17.13 -0.59
N GLY A 406 26.30 -16.98 0.62
CA GLY A 406 26.59 -18.07 1.56
C GLY A 406 25.55 -18.30 2.65
N SER A 407 24.37 -17.67 2.56
CA SER A 407 23.31 -17.85 3.54
C SER A 407 22.78 -19.30 3.52
N ASP A 408 22.64 -19.89 4.69
CA ASP A 408 22.05 -21.21 4.89
C ASP A 408 20.51 -21.20 4.85
N LEU A 409 19.88 -20.04 4.76
CA LEU A 409 18.46 -19.86 4.46
C LEU A 409 18.12 -20.19 2.99
N LYS A 410 19.13 -20.18 2.11
CA LYS A 410 18.95 -20.51 0.70
C LYS A 410 18.70 -22.00 0.53
N SER A 411 17.69 -22.32 -0.26
CA SER A 411 17.29 -23.69 -0.59
C SER A 411 16.96 -24.57 0.65
N ALA A 412 16.82 -23.96 1.84
CA ALA A 412 16.55 -24.67 3.10
C ALA A 412 15.05 -24.85 3.37
N GLY A 413 14.20 -24.28 2.56
CA GLY A 413 12.75 -24.35 2.70
C GLY A 413 12.11 -25.60 2.11
N THR A 414 10.82 -25.62 2.10
CA THR A 414 9.98 -26.74 1.61
C THR A 414 9.06 -26.23 0.47
N PRO A 415 9.01 -26.89 -0.71
CA PRO A 415 9.82 -28.07 -1.11
C PRO A 415 11.31 -27.72 -1.19
N SER A 416 12.15 -28.76 -1.24
CA SER A 416 13.59 -28.63 -1.36
C SER A 416 13.97 -27.68 -2.51
N GLY A 417 14.94 -26.80 -2.27
CA GLY A 417 15.35 -25.77 -3.22
C GLY A 417 14.60 -24.43 -3.09
N THR A 418 13.65 -24.33 -2.17
CA THR A 418 12.98 -23.07 -1.85
C THR A 418 13.77 -22.30 -0.78
N ASP A 419 13.92 -21.01 -0.90
CA ASP A 419 14.50 -20.16 0.14
C ASP A 419 13.50 -19.92 1.30
N ILE A 420 14.03 -19.69 2.51
CA ILE A 420 13.23 -19.30 3.68
C ILE A 420 13.11 -17.78 3.71
N GLY A 421 11.89 -17.28 3.95
CA GLY A 421 11.55 -15.86 3.97
C GLY A 421 10.96 -15.35 2.66
N ALA A 422 10.64 -14.08 2.63
CA ALA A 422 10.09 -13.38 1.47
C ALA A 422 11.17 -13.06 0.44
N ILE A 423 10.81 -13.16 -0.84
CA ILE A 423 11.70 -12.91 -1.96
C ILE A 423 11.13 -11.77 -2.81
N PHE A 424 11.87 -10.67 -2.87
CA PHE A 424 11.56 -9.50 -3.69
C PHE A 424 12.71 -9.30 -4.69
N ASN A 425 12.46 -9.57 -5.95
CA ASN A 425 13.44 -9.50 -7.04
C ASN A 425 13.36 -8.17 -7.80
#